data_e48b340f72880fdcbcaeb651e0db9f71
#
_entry.id   e48b340f72880fdcbcaeb651e0db9f71
#
_cell.length_a   1.000
_cell.length_b   1.000
_cell.length_c   1.000
_cell.angle_alpha   90.00
_cell.angle_beta   90.00
_cell.angle_gamma   90.00
#
_symmetry.space_group_name_H-M   'P 1'
#
loop_
_entity.id
_entity.type
_entity.pdbx_description
1 polymer ?
#
loop_
_entity_poly.entity_id
_entity_poly.type
_entity_poly.pdbx_seq_one_letter_code
_entity_poly.pdbx_strand_id
1 'polypeptide(L)'
;MTTIFFLRHAESLANELGVLAGRTPGIGLSKRGSKQAKGLVKQLSHYKFDVAISSPLERCIRTIEPYRKKTEIVFVEMKDFQEMDYGNWSGKDLKKLAQKKEWKIIQNNPEAFTFPKGESFKNAAKRVKNALVSIEKDFKNQSVLIVSHGDIIKIAITLLLGMQLKHFQKITIDPASLTAFNIDAEKLLFLNQKSKGRWNVNLSQRFQLGGGTDR
;
A
#
# COMPACT_ATOMS: atom_id res chain seq x y z
N MET A 1 3.18 19.65 -13.28
CA MET A 1 3.99 18.83 -12.34
C MET A 1 3.30 17.51 -12.05
N THR A 2 4.04 16.42 -12.11
CA THR A 2 3.51 15.05 -11.87
C THR A 2 3.44 14.76 -10.38
N THR A 3 2.25 14.44 -9.89
CA THR A 3 2.06 14.11 -8.48
C THR A 3 1.43 12.72 -8.35
N ILE A 4 2.06 11.86 -7.57
CA ILE A 4 1.54 10.53 -7.25
C ILE A 4 0.89 10.56 -5.86
N PHE A 5 -0.35 10.07 -5.80
CA PHE A 5 -1.08 9.84 -4.57
C PHE A 5 -1.21 8.32 -4.35
N PHE A 6 -0.65 7.81 -3.29
CA PHE A 6 -0.78 6.42 -2.89
C PHE A 6 -1.92 6.28 -1.89
N LEU A 7 -2.91 5.47 -2.23
CA LEU A 7 -4.01 5.08 -1.36
C LEU A 7 -3.82 3.62 -0.95
N ARG A 8 -3.62 3.35 0.33
CA ARG A 8 -3.69 1.97 0.80
C ARG A 8 -5.14 1.50 0.78
N HIS A 9 -5.37 0.25 0.32
CA HIS A 9 -6.71 -0.34 0.39
C HIS A 9 -7.30 -0.22 1.80
N ALA A 10 -8.62 -0.08 1.89
CA ALA A 10 -9.37 -0.07 3.13
C ALA A 10 -9.21 -1.42 3.87
N GLU A 11 -9.57 -1.47 5.14
CA GLU A 11 -9.43 -2.67 5.95
C GLU A 11 -10.05 -3.90 5.26
N SER A 12 -9.25 -4.94 5.05
CA SER A 12 -9.68 -6.21 4.47
C SER A 12 -10.07 -7.21 5.56
N LEU A 13 -10.79 -8.27 5.19
CA LEU A 13 -11.06 -9.40 6.08
C LEU A 13 -9.77 -9.99 6.67
N ALA A 14 -8.70 -10.06 5.88
CA ALA A 14 -7.41 -10.55 6.38
C ALA A 14 -6.79 -9.61 7.44
N ASN A 15 -6.94 -8.28 7.28
CA ASN A 15 -6.50 -7.33 8.32
C ASN A 15 -7.30 -7.52 9.61
N GLU A 16 -8.63 -7.68 9.52
CA GLU A 16 -9.50 -7.92 10.66
C GLU A 16 -9.13 -9.20 11.42
N LEU A 17 -8.76 -10.26 10.69
CA LEU A 17 -8.38 -11.56 11.25
C LEU A 17 -6.91 -11.66 11.67
N GLY A 18 -6.09 -10.64 11.40
CA GLY A 18 -4.65 -10.69 11.69
C GLY A 18 -3.88 -11.72 10.85
N VAL A 19 -4.32 -11.92 9.60
CA VAL A 19 -3.75 -12.90 8.67
C VAL A 19 -2.98 -12.19 7.55
N LEU A 20 -1.85 -12.77 7.14
CA LEU A 20 -1.04 -12.28 6.03
C LEU A 20 -1.71 -12.62 4.70
N ALA A 21 -2.37 -11.65 4.09
CA ALA A 21 -3.18 -11.86 2.88
C ALA A 21 -2.37 -12.23 1.64
N GLY A 22 -1.26 -11.53 1.41
CA GLY A 22 -0.48 -11.65 0.17
C GLY A 22 -1.34 -11.45 -1.08
N ARG A 23 -1.16 -12.33 -2.05
CA ARG A 23 -1.93 -12.35 -3.31
C ARG A 23 -3.09 -13.34 -3.30
N THR A 24 -3.50 -13.84 -2.14
CA THR A 24 -4.64 -14.75 -2.02
C THR A 24 -5.90 -14.12 -2.64
N PRO A 25 -6.57 -14.81 -3.58
CA PRO A 25 -7.79 -14.31 -4.22
C PRO A 25 -8.98 -14.31 -3.24
N GLY A 26 -10.04 -13.57 -3.55
CA GLY A 26 -11.28 -13.56 -2.78
C GLY A 26 -11.22 -12.83 -1.44
N ILE A 27 -10.11 -12.17 -1.11
CA ILE A 27 -10.00 -11.38 0.12
C ILE A 27 -10.51 -9.96 -0.12
N GLY A 28 -11.79 -9.76 0.19
CA GLY A 28 -12.47 -8.48 0.10
C GLY A 28 -12.29 -7.59 1.34
N LEU A 29 -13.10 -6.53 1.42
CA LEU A 29 -13.11 -5.60 2.55
C LEU A 29 -13.92 -6.15 3.74
N SER A 30 -13.50 -5.79 4.97
CA SER A 30 -14.32 -5.99 6.17
C SER A 30 -15.54 -5.05 6.16
N LYS A 31 -16.45 -5.22 7.13
CA LYS A 31 -17.56 -4.26 7.34
C LYS A 31 -17.02 -2.85 7.59
N ARG A 32 -15.96 -2.71 8.38
CA ARG A 32 -15.29 -1.44 8.65
C ARG A 32 -14.62 -0.90 7.40
N GLY A 33 -13.90 -1.75 6.65
CA GLY A 33 -13.27 -1.37 5.39
C GLY A 33 -14.27 -0.86 4.35
N SER A 34 -15.44 -1.47 4.25
CA SER A 34 -16.51 -1.00 3.37
C SER A 34 -17.03 0.39 3.76
N LYS A 35 -17.11 0.71 5.07
CA LYS A 35 -17.42 2.06 5.54
C LYS A 35 -16.29 3.05 5.22
N GLN A 36 -15.02 2.62 5.39
CA GLN A 36 -13.86 3.44 5.02
C GLN A 36 -13.88 3.78 3.53
N ALA A 37 -14.10 2.79 2.64
CA ALA A 37 -14.16 2.99 1.20
C ALA A 37 -15.24 4.01 0.79
N LYS A 38 -16.42 3.95 1.39
CA LYS A 38 -17.48 4.96 1.20
C LYS A 38 -17.04 6.36 1.68
N GLY A 39 -16.36 6.44 2.81
CA GLY A 39 -15.83 7.70 3.37
C GLY A 39 -14.73 8.35 2.52
N LEU A 40 -13.95 7.55 1.80
CA LEU A 40 -12.90 8.02 0.89
C LEU A 40 -13.44 8.91 -0.23
N VAL A 41 -14.69 8.74 -0.65
CA VAL A 41 -15.30 9.59 -1.69
C VAL A 41 -15.20 11.07 -1.31
N LYS A 42 -15.53 11.43 -0.07
CA LYS A 42 -15.41 12.80 0.43
C LYS A 42 -13.95 13.26 0.55
N GLN A 43 -13.06 12.38 1.04
CA GLN A 43 -11.65 12.72 1.20
C GLN A 43 -10.98 12.96 -0.15
N LEU A 44 -11.20 12.06 -1.11
CA LEU A 44 -10.59 12.13 -2.44
C LEU A 44 -11.15 13.30 -3.27
N SER A 45 -12.39 13.75 -3.02
CA SER A 45 -12.97 14.90 -3.73
C SER A 45 -12.30 16.24 -3.43
N HIS A 46 -11.41 16.31 -2.42
CA HIS A 46 -10.57 17.48 -2.18
C HIS A 46 -9.39 17.58 -3.16
N TYR A 47 -9.13 16.54 -3.93
CA TYR A 47 -8.06 16.47 -4.91
C TYR A 47 -8.65 16.26 -6.30
N LYS A 48 -7.96 16.75 -7.32
CA LYS A 48 -8.26 16.44 -8.72
C LYS A 48 -7.29 15.38 -9.20
N PHE A 49 -7.80 14.22 -9.60
CA PHE A 49 -7.00 13.15 -10.19
C PHE A 49 -7.34 13.02 -11.66
N ASP A 50 -6.31 12.84 -12.50
CA ASP A 50 -6.46 12.61 -13.92
C ASP A 50 -6.67 11.12 -14.25
N VAL A 51 -6.05 10.24 -13.46
CA VAL A 51 -6.15 8.80 -13.61
C VAL A 51 -6.06 8.09 -12.26
N ALA A 52 -6.76 6.97 -12.13
CA ALA A 52 -6.63 6.03 -11.03
C ALA A 52 -6.02 4.70 -11.52
N ILE A 53 -4.90 4.31 -10.94
CA ILE A 53 -4.23 3.03 -11.17
C ILE A 53 -4.48 2.16 -9.93
N SER A 54 -4.83 0.90 -10.12
CA SER A 54 -5.09 0.00 -8.99
C SER A 54 -4.36 -1.33 -9.12
N SER A 55 -3.89 -1.85 -7.99
CA SER A 55 -3.66 -3.28 -7.87
C SER A 55 -4.94 -4.03 -8.25
N PRO A 56 -4.87 -5.12 -9.05
CA PRO A 56 -6.04 -5.91 -9.43
C PRO A 56 -6.62 -6.74 -8.29
N LEU A 57 -6.02 -6.74 -7.09
CA LEU A 57 -6.54 -7.48 -5.95
C LEU A 57 -7.84 -6.88 -5.45
N GLU A 58 -8.84 -7.73 -5.20
CA GLU A 58 -10.22 -7.38 -4.91
C GLU A 58 -10.37 -6.26 -3.87
N ARG A 59 -9.59 -6.30 -2.78
CA ARG A 59 -9.62 -5.28 -1.73
C ARG A 59 -9.22 -3.88 -2.21
N CYS A 60 -8.34 -3.77 -3.22
CA CYS A 60 -7.99 -2.49 -3.84
C CYS A 60 -9.12 -2.00 -4.73
N ILE A 61 -9.64 -2.88 -5.60
CA ILE A 61 -10.75 -2.57 -6.49
C ILE A 61 -11.97 -2.10 -5.68
N ARG A 62 -12.38 -2.86 -4.66
CA ARG A 62 -13.52 -2.49 -3.78
C ARG A 62 -13.28 -1.21 -2.99
N THR A 63 -12.03 -0.86 -2.71
CA THR A 63 -11.70 0.40 -2.01
C THR A 63 -11.98 1.61 -2.86
N ILE A 64 -11.62 1.58 -4.15
CA ILE A 64 -11.76 2.73 -5.04
C ILE A 64 -13.12 2.77 -5.77
N GLU A 65 -13.84 1.67 -5.81
CA GLU A 65 -15.10 1.54 -6.55
C GLU A 65 -16.13 2.64 -6.21
N PRO A 66 -16.39 3.02 -4.94
CA PRO A 66 -17.34 4.10 -4.63
C PRO A 66 -16.94 5.45 -5.23
N TYR A 67 -15.63 5.75 -5.27
CA TYR A 67 -15.12 6.97 -5.88
C TYR A 67 -15.23 6.93 -7.40
N ARG A 68 -14.85 5.82 -8.03
CA ARG A 68 -14.97 5.62 -9.49
C ARG A 68 -16.41 5.79 -9.99
N LYS A 69 -17.38 5.19 -9.28
CA LYS A 69 -18.82 5.31 -9.62
C LYS A 69 -19.33 6.74 -9.57
N LYS A 70 -18.66 7.62 -8.79
CA LYS A 70 -19.07 9.02 -8.65
C LYS A 70 -18.37 9.95 -9.63
N THR A 71 -17.16 9.64 -10.09
CA THR A 71 -16.29 10.59 -10.80
C THR A 71 -16.01 10.19 -12.25
N GLU A 72 -16.33 8.97 -12.66
CA GLU A 72 -16.02 8.44 -13.99
C GLU A 72 -14.54 8.55 -14.39
N ILE A 73 -13.65 8.61 -13.38
CA ILE A 73 -12.20 8.74 -13.59
C ILE A 73 -11.65 7.60 -14.45
N VAL A 74 -10.73 7.90 -15.35
CA VAL A 74 -9.97 6.90 -16.11
C VAL A 74 -9.33 5.91 -15.14
N PHE A 75 -9.53 4.61 -15.39
CA PHE A 75 -9.10 3.57 -14.47
C PHE A 75 -8.27 2.49 -15.17
N VAL A 76 -7.12 2.16 -14.58
CA VAL A 76 -6.18 1.16 -15.09
C VAL A 76 -5.82 0.17 -13.98
N GLU A 77 -5.83 -1.11 -14.27
CA GLU A 77 -5.28 -2.13 -13.39
C GLU A 77 -3.80 -2.39 -13.74
N MET A 78 -2.93 -2.35 -12.72
CA MET A 78 -1.50 -2.58 -12.91
C MET A 78 -0.98 -3.61 -11.91
N LYS A 79 -0.52 -4.74 -12.41
CA LYS A 79 -0.01 -5.87 -11.60
C LYS A 79 1.23 -5.51 -10.78
N ASP A 80 2.01 -4.53 -11.22
CA ASP A 80 3.20 -4.07 -10.51
C ASP A 80 2.90 -3.47 -9.13
N PHE A 81 1.65 -3.04 -8.88
CA PHE A 81 1.20 -2.58 -7.57
C PHE A 81 0.46 -3.65 -6.76
N GLN A 82 0.49 -4.92 -7.16
CA GLN A 82 0.01 -6.02 -6.31
C GLN A 82 0.84 -6.12 -5.03
N GLU A 83 0.22 -6.69 -3.98
CA GLU A 83 0.91 -6.98 -2.73
C GLU A 83 2.13 -7.89 -2.96
N MET A 84 3.02 -7.94 -1.98
CA MET A 84 4.07 -8.93 -1.92
C MET A 84 3.51 -10.33 -2.12
N ASP A 85 4.19 -11.12 -2.94
CA ASP A 85 3.94 -12.55 -2.96
C ASP A 85 4.65 -13.19 -1.77
N TYR A 86 3.91 -13.44 -0.71
CA TYR A 86 4.45 -14.06 0.50
C TYR A 86 4.57 -15.59 0.39
N GLY A 87 4.23 -16.18 -0.76
CA GLY A 87 4.33 -17.62 -1.01
C GLY A 87 3.68 -18.44 0.09
N ASN A 88 4.44 -19.37 0.68
CA ASN A 88 3.96 -20.25 1.75
C ASN A 88 3.54 -19.53 3.05
N TRP A 89 3.77 -18.24 3.17
CA TRP A 89 3.34 -17.46 4.33
C TRP A 89 1.96 -16.83 4.14
N SER A 90 1.44 -16.78 2.91
CA SER A 90 0.09 -16.31 2.63
C SER A 90 -0.94 -17.15 3.39
N GLY A 91 -1.94 -16.49 3.95
CA GLY A 91 -2.99 -17.13 4.75
C GLY A 91 -2.60 -17.47 6.20
N LYS A 92 -1.35 -17.23 6.62
CA LYS A 92 -0.89 -17.53 7.98
C LYS A 92 -1.14 -16.39 8.95
N ASP A 93 -1.34 -16.74 10.21
CA ASP A 93 -1.49 -15.81 11.32
C ASP A 93 -0.21 -14.99 11.54
N LEU A 94 -0.34 -13.66 11.58
CA LEU A 94 0.78 -12.73 11.72
C LEU A 94 1.53 -12.89 13.06
N LYS A 95 0.81 -13.19 14.17
CA LYS A 95 1.43 -13.37 15.48
C LYS A 95 2.33 -14.61 15.47
N LYS A 96 1.89 -15.70 14.81
CA LYS A 96 2.71 -16.90 14.65
C LYS A 96 3.92 -16.66 13.73
N LEU A 97 3.74 -15.91 12.66
CA LEU A 97 4.84 -15.53 11.76
C LEU A 97 5.88 -14.66 12.47
N ALA A 98 5.46 -13.76 13.34
CA ALA A 98 6.35 -12.88 14.11
C ALA A 98 7.29 -13.62 15.08
N GLN A 99 6.97 -14.87 15.43
CA GLN A 99 7.80 -15.72 16.28
C GLN A 99 8.91 -16.45 15.51
N LYS A 100 8.90 -16.42 14.18
CA LYS A 100 9.89 -17.09 13.35
C LYS A 100 11.24 -16.36 13.37
N LYS A 101 12.34 -17.12 13.26
CA LYS A 101 13.69 -16.54 13.17
C LYS A 101 13.84 -15.62 11.95
N GLU A 102 13.22 -16.01 10.84
CA GLU A 102 13.24 -15.27 9.57
C GLU A 102 12.58 -13.88 9.69
N TRP A 103 11.67 -13.70 10.65
CA TRP A 103 11.04 -12.40 10.90
C TRP A 103 12.06 -11.31 11.24
N LYS A 104 13.08 -11.65 12.03
CA LYS A 104 14.17 -10.73 12.36
C LYS A 104 14.99 -10.34 11.12
N ILE A 105 15.16 -11.27 10.17
CA ILE A 105 15.86 -10.99 8.90
C ILE A 105 15.05 -9.98 8.11
N ILE A 106 13.74 -10.18 7.98
CA ILE A 106 12.85 -9.26 7.26
C ILE A 106 12.88 -7.85 7.88
N GLN A 107 12.97 -7.75 9.20
CA GLN A 107 12.99 -6.46 9.89
C GLN A 107 14.32 -5.71 9.74
N ASN A 108 15.46 -6.43 9.75
CA ASN A 108 16.77 -5.81 9.79
C ASN A 108 17.47 -5.76 8.42
N ASN A 109 17.23 -6.77 7.58
CA ASN A 109 17.84 -6.90 6.25
C ASN A 109 16.86 -7.57 5.28
N PRO A 110 15.75 -6.90 4.89
CA PRO A 110 14.74 -7.48 4.01
C PRO A 110 15.32 -7.90 2.65
N GLU A 111 16.37 -7.24 2.18
CA GLU A 111 17.00 -7.56 0.89
C GLU A 111 17.66 -8.94 0.86
N ALA A 112 18.01 -9.51 2.02
CA ALA A 112 18.56 -10.84 2.14
C ALA A 112 17.47 -11.94 2.21
N PHE A 113 16.17 -11.57 2.20
CA PHE A 113 15.08 -12.51 2.37
C PHE A 113 14.25 -12.69 1.11
N THR A 114 13.97 -13.97 0.81
CA THR A 114 12.99 -14.37 -0.21
C THR A 114 11.94 -15.25 0.45
N PHE A 115 10.67 -14.94 0.24
CA PHE A 115 9.59 -15.76 0.78
C PHE A 115 9.58 -17.15 0.13
N PRO A 116 9.47 -18.24 0.90
CA PRO A 116 9.42 -19.59 0.34
C PRO A 116 8.26 -19.73 -0.65
N LYS A 117 8.56 -20.05 -1.92
CA LYS A 117 7.62 -20.05 -3.05
C LYS A 117 6.95 -18.69 -3.31
N GLY A 118 7.58 -17.59 -2.91
CA GLY A 118 7.11 -16.21 -3.10
C GLY A 118 8.19 -15.31 -3.73
N GLU A 119 8.00 -14.00 -3.64
CA GLU A 119 8.96 -13.03 -4.17
C GLU A 119 9.95 -12.56 -3.09
N SER A 120 11.09 -12.01 -3.53
CA SER A 120 12.02 -11.29 -2.66
C SER A 120 11.63 -9.81 -2.57
N PHE A 121 12.07 -9.13 -1.50
CA PHE A 121 11.92 -7.68 -1.40
C PHE A 121 12.64 -6.94 -2.54
N LYS A 122 13.77 -7.46 -3.03
CA LYS A 122 14.48 -6.91 -4.20
C LYS A 122 13.62 -6.95 -5.47
N ASN A 123 12.94 -8.08 -5.71
CA ASN A 123 12.07 -8.22 -6.88
C ASN A 123 10.84 -7.30 -6.78
N ALA A 124 10.24 -7.20 -5.60
CA ALA A 124 9.14 -6.26 -5.36
C ALA A 124 9.60 -4.81 -5.58
N ALA A 125 10.75 -4.42 -5.03
CA ALA A 125 11.31 -3.08 -5.24
C ALA A 125 11.62 -2.81 -6.72
N LYS A 126 12.15 -3.80 -7.46
CA LYS A 126 12.43 -3.68 -8.90
C LYS A 126 11.16 -3.42 -9.71
N ARG A 127 10.07 -4.23 -9.50
CA ARG A 127 8.81 -4.02 -10.23
C ARG A 127 8.14 -2.69 -9.89
N VAL A 128 8.15 -2.31 -8.62
CA VAL A 128 7.62 -1.01 -8.18
C VAL A 128 8.42 0.14 -8.79
N LYS A 129 9.76 0.07 -8.80
CA LYS A 129 10.62 1.08 -9.44
C LYS A 129 10.30 1.22 -10.92
N ASN A 130 10.18 0.10 -11.65
CA ASN A 130 9.86 0.13 -13.07
C ASN A 130 8.48 0.76 -13.32
N ALA A 131 7.49 0.42 -12.51
CA ALA A 131 6.17 1.02 -12.60
C ALA A 131 6.19 2.54 -12.34
N LEU A 132 6.95 3.00 -11.34
CA LEU A 132 7.10 4.43 -11.05
C LEU A 132 7.74 5.19 -12.22
N VAL A 133 8.79 4.62 -12.83
CA VAL A 133 9.44 5.19 -14.03
C VAL A 133 8.47 5.27 -15.22
N SER A 134 7.67 4.22 -15.44
CA SER A 134 6.64 4.26 -16.49
C SER A 134 5.59 5.34 -16.21
N ILE A 135 5.13 5.47 -14.96
CA ILE A 135 4.15 6.49 -14.58
C ILE A 135 4.70 7.91 -14.77
N GLU A 136 5.94 8.16 -14.38
CA GLU A 136 6.61 9.46 -14.59
C GLU A 136 6.64 9.85 -16.07
N LYS A 137 6.92 8.87 -16.94
CA LYS A 137 6.97 9.08 -18.39
C LYS A 137 5.59 9.26 -19.01
N ASP A 138 4.64 8.36 -18.66
CA ASP A 138 3.36 8.23 -19.38
C ASP A 138 2.29 9.23 -18.86
N PHE A 139 2.43 9.70 -17.61
CA PHE A 139 1.49 10.61 -16.95
C PHE A 139 2.13 11.95 -16.57
N LYS A 140 2.98 12.48 -17.44
CA LYS A 140 3.66 13.76 -17.22
C LYS A 140 2.66 14.90 -16.99
N ASN A 141 2.92 15.71 -15.95
CA ASN A 141 2.06 16.84 -15.52
C ASN A 141 0.65 16.42 -15.05
N GLN A 142 0.47 15.20 -14.61
CA GLN A 142 -0.80 14.67 -14.13
C GLN A 142 -0.76 14.31 -12.64
N SER A 143 -1.95 14.27 -12.06
CA SER A 143 -2.18 13.75 -10.70
C SER A 143 -2.66 12.31 -10.79
N VAL A 144 -1.82 11.37 -10.39
CA VAL A 144 -2.06 9.92 -10.49
C VAL A 144 -2.43 9.36 -9.13
N LEU A 145 -3.62 8.76 -9.01
CA LEU A 145 -4.04 8.04 -7.81
C LEU A 145 -3.70 6.56 -7.94
N ILE A 146 -2.82 6.04 -7.08
CA ILE A 146 -2.42 4.62 -7.05
C ILE A 146 -3.04 3.93 -5.84
N VAL A 147 -3.90 2.95 -6.07
CA VAL A 147 -4.49 2.14 -5.01
C VAL A 147 -3.72 0.83 -4.86
N SER A 148 -3.10 0.65 -3.69
CA SER A 148 -2.19 -0.47 -3.46
C SER A 148 -2.21 -0.94 -2.00
N HIS A 149 -1.14 -1.58 -1.55
CA HIS A 149 -1.00 -2.32 -0.29
C HIS A 149 0.06 -1.68 0.60
N GLY A 150 0.02 -2.05 1.88
CA GLY A 150 0.91 -1.45 2.87
C GLY A 150 2.39 -1.57 2.52
N ASP A 151 2.88 -2.78 2.27
CA ASP A 151 4.32 -2.97 2.01
C ASP A 151 4.75 -2.41 0.66
N ILE A 152 3.89 -2.48 -0.36
CA ILE A 152 4.19 -1.91 -1.69
C ILE A 152 4.29 -0.39 -1.63
N ILE A 153 3.39 0.28 -0.92
CA ILE A 153 3.44 1.74 -0.75
C ILE A 153 4.68 2.14 0.07
N LYS A 154 5.02 1.41 1.13
CA LYS A 154 6.24 1.64 1.89
C LYS A 154 7.48 1.52 1.01
N ILE A 155 7.56 0.47 0.17
CA ILE A 155 8.65 0.28 -0.80
C ILE A 155 8.69 1.45 -1.77
N ALA A 156 7.54 1.85 -2.35
CA ALA A 156 7.48 2.98 -3.29
C ALA A 156 8.00 4.28 -2.67
N ILE A 157 7.55 4.62 -1.46
CA ILE A 157 8.01 5.83 -0.75
C ILE A 157 9.49 5.74 -0.39
N THR A 158 9.97 4.55 0.03
CA THR A 158 11.39 4.32 0.30
C THR A 158 12.25 4.60 -0.93
N LEU A 159 11.81 4.12 -2.11
CA LEU A 159 12.51 4.35 -3.38
C LEU A 159 12.47 5.82 -3.80
N LEU A 160 11.31 6.47 -3.71
CA LEU A 160 11.12 7.88 -4.09
C LEU A 160 11.92 8.84 -3.19
N LEU A 161 12.14 8.48 -1.93
CA LEU A 161 12.97 9.25 -0.99
C LEU A 161 14.46 8.90 -1.07
N GLY A 162 14.91 8.05 -1.99
CA GLY A 162 16.30 7.61 -2.10
C GLY A 162 16.81 6.84 -0.86
N MET A 163 15.90 6.27 -0.07
CA MET A 163 16.26 5.53 1.14
C MET A 163 16.67 4.09 0.79
N GLN A 164 17.56 3.51 1.61
CA GLN A 164 17.87 2.08 1.50
C GLN A 164 16.64 1.24 1.87
N LEU A 165 16.41 0.15 1.12
CA LEU A 165 15.23 -0.71 1.28
C LEU A 165 15.09 -1.28 2.71
N LYS A 166 16.19 -1.48 3.44
CA LYS A 166 16.16 -1.89 4.86
C LYS A 166 15.38 -0.95 5.78
N HIS A 167 15.11 0.28 5.33
CA HIS A 167 14.38 1.28 6.12
C HIS A 167 12.87 1.34 5.82
N PHE A 168 12.35 0.54 4.87
CA PHE A 168 10.94 0.62 4.47
C PHE A 168 9.97 0.39 5.64
N GLN A 169 10.35 -0.41 6.63
CA GLN A 169 9.54 -0.65 7.83
C GLN A 169 9.46 0.57 8.78
N LYS A 170 10.30 1.59 8.59
CA LYS A 170 10.22 2.84 9.37
C LYS A 170 9.03 3.71 8.95
N ILE A 171 8.37 3.37 7.85
CA ILE A 171 7.22 4.08 7.30
C ILE A 171 5.94 3.36 7.74
N THR A 172 5.00 4.10 8.29
CA THR A 172 3.66 3.59 8.62
C THR A 172 2.66 4.03 7.56
N ILE A 173 1.92 3.07 7.02
CA ILE A 173 0.84 3.30 6.05
C ILE A 173 -0.38 2.53 6.55
N ASP A 174 -1.40 3.24 7.00
CA ASP A 174 -2.63 2.66 7.54
C ASP A 174 -3.67 2.33 6.45
N PRO A 175 -4.60 1.39 6.69
CA PRO A 175 -5.72 1.15 5.78
C PRO A 175 -6.52 2.44 5.52
N ALA A 176 -6.89 2.65 4.25
CA ALA A 176 -7.59 3.84 3.76
C ALA A 176 -6.84 5.17 4.01
N SER A 177 -5.53 5.13 4.17
CA SER A 177 -4.70 6.34 4.25
C SER A 177 -4.19 6.76 2.87
N LEU A 178 -3.98 8.06 2.72
CA LEU A 178 -3.45 8.69 1.52
C LEU A 178 -2.04 9.24 1.81
N THR A 179 -1.13 9.08 0.86
CA THR A 179 0.24 9.62 0.88
C THR A 179 0.50 10.28 -0.47
N ALA A 180 1.09 11.46 -0.51
CA ALA A 180 1.35 12.15 -1.78
C ALA A 180 2.83 12.51 -1.91
N PHE A 181 3.34 12.32 -3.14
CA PHE A 181 4.69 12.63 -3.54
C PHE A 181 4.69 13.38 -4.88
N ASN A 182 5.39 14.51 -4.95
CA ASN A 182 5.62 15.23 -6.19
C ASN A 182 6.93 14.74 -6.81
N ILE A 183 6.85 14.13 -8.01
CA ILE A 183 8.02 13.54 -8.67
C ILE A 183 8.98 14.63 -9.15
N ASP A 184 8.48 15.65 -9.84
CA ASP A 184 9.35 16.68 -10.43
C ASP A 184 10.11 17.51 -9.39
N ALA A 185 9.53 17.67 -8.20
CA ALA A 185 10.16 18.38 -7.09
C ALA A 185 10.88 17.44 -6.11
N GLU A 186 10.79 16.13 -6.32
CA GLU A 186 11.32 15.07 -5.41
C GLU A 186 10.88 15.27 -3.95
N LYS A 187 9.61 15.66 -3.72
CA LYS A 187 9.10 16.03 -2.39
C LYS A 187 7.96 15.13 -1.94
N LEU A 188 8.09 14.61 -0.72
CA LEU A 188 6.97 14.03 0.02
C LEU A 188 6.08 15.17 0.52
N LEU A 189 4.85 15.25 0.03
CA LEU A 189 3.91 16.32 0.39
C LEU A 189 3.21 16.05 1.72
N PHE A 190 2.76 14.81 1.90
CA PHE A 190 2.23 14.29 3.17
C PHE A 190 2.30 12.76 3.19
N LEU A 191 2.29 12.20 4.39
CA LEU A 191 2.40 10.76 4.63
C LEU A 191 1.25 10.28 5.53
N ASN A 192 0.62 9.16 5.15
CA ASN A 192 -0.35 8.43 5.98
C ASN A 192 -1.57 9.26 6.45
N GLN A 193 -2.07 10.17 5.60
CA GLN A 193 -3.20 11.04 5.92
C GLN A 193 -4.52 10.25 5.90
N LYS A 194 -5.27 10.30 7.00
CA LYS A 194 -6.62 9.74 7.12
C LYS A 194 -7.70 10.82 7.05
N SER A 195 -8.89 10.47 6.56
CA SER A 195 -10.06 11.33 6.69
C SER A 195 -10.47 11.40 8.16
N LYS A 196 -10.26 12.55 8.81
CA LYS A 196 -10.67 12.87 10.20
C LYS A 196 -10.48 11.73 11.20
N GLY A 197 -9.42 11.78 11.94
CA GLY A 197 -9.19 11.01 13.15
C GLY A 197 -8.10 11.69 13.95
N ARG A 198 -8.26 11.79 15.27
CA ARG A 198 -7.17 12.17 16.16
C ARG A 198 -5.94 11.31 15.85
N TRP A 199 -4.81 11.93 15.77
CA TRP A 199 -3.52 11.25 15.75
C TRP A 199 -3.37 10.46 17.06
N ASN A 200 -3.90 9.25 17.11
CA ASN A 200 -3.48 8.30 18.14
C ASN A 200 -2.15 7.71 17.65
N VAL A 201 -1.08 8.39 18.01
CA VAL A 201 0.26 7.82 17.88
C VAL A 201 0.35 6.75 18.95
N ASN A 202 0.09 5.50 18.59
CA ASN A 202 0.40 4.39 19.45
C ASN A 202 1.92 4.15 19.40
N LEU A 203 2.63 4.74 20.35
CA LEU A 203 4.10 4.63 20.45
C LEU A 203 4.59 3.19 20.71
N SER A 204 3.68 2.27 21.04
CA SER A 204 4.00 0.86 21.27
C SER A 204 3.92 -0.02 20.02
N GLN A 205 3.55 0.53 18.86
CA GLN A 205 3.48 -0.26 17.62
C GLN A 205 4.87 -0.74 17.19
N ARG A 206 5.12 -2.02 17.44
CA ARG A 206 6.24 -2.75 16.83
C ARG A 206 5.95 -2.95 15.33
N PHE A 207 7.01 -2.97 14.52
CA PHE A 207 6.94 -3.16 13.08
C PHE A 207 6.12 -4.39 12.70
N GLN A 208 5.14 -4.24 11.78
CA GLN A 208 4.30 -5.33 11.29
C GLN A 208 4.44 -5.49 9.78
N LEU A 209 4.57 -6.72 9.31
CA LEU A 209 4.36 -7.08 7.90
C LEU A 209 2.87 -6.93 7.57
N GLY A 210 2.57 -6.55 6.30
CA GLY A 210 1.19 -6.35 5.88
C GLY A 210 0.52 -5.12 6.45
N GLY A 211 1.23 -4.31 7.26
CA GLY A 211 0.78 -3.00 7.77
C GLY A 211 -0.51 -3.05 8.58
N GLY A 212 -0.75 -4.09 9.36
CA GLY A 212 -1.82 -4.12 10.34
C GLY A 212 -1.50 -3.22 11.53
N THR A 213 -2.50 -2.53 12.08
CA THR A 213 -2.41 -1.88 13.38
C THR A 213 -2.82 -2.89 14.44
N ASP A 214 -2.02 -3.07 15.50
CA ASP A 214 -2.47 -3.79 16.69
C ASP A 214 -3.71 -3.10 17.26
N ARG A 215 -4.70 -3.87 17.59
CA ARG A 215 -5.82 -3.48 18.44
C ARG A 215 -5.50 -3.85 19.87
#